data_daa53c2a5969f5d4878cd9f0145b5932
#
_entry.id   daa53c2a5969f5d4878cd9f0145b5932
#
_cell.length_a   1.000
_cell.length_b   1.000
_cell.length_c   1.000
_cell.angle_alpha   90.00
_cell.angle_beta   90.00
_cell.angle_gamma   90.00
#
_symmetry.space_group_name_H-M   'P 1'
#
loop_
_entity.id
_entity.type
_entity.pdbx_description
1 polymer ?
#
loop_
_entity_poly.entity_id
_entity_poly.type
_entity_poly.pdbx_seq_one_letter_code
_entity_poly.pdbx_strand_id
1 'polypeptide(L)'
;MEVRLSAHGAYQHQYHVVWIPKYRRRILRGAIKLFVQEQLPQIQQYHPDVEVQQWSVQIDHIHMVLVIPPKYAVSSIVGKMKANLSRQLRLRYPELKRTYWGAVLWSPGFFSSTVGLNEAVIRR
;
A
#
# COMPACT_ATOMS: atom_id res chain seq x y z
N MET A 1 20.76 1.73 4.57
CA MET A 1 19.86 0.82 3.81
C MET A 1 20.31 -0.61 4.00
N GLU A 2 19.39 -1.48 4.29
CA GLU A 2 19.69 -2.89 4.44
C GLU A 2 19.72 -3.60 3.10
N VAL A 3 20.65 -4.55 2.96
CA VAL A 3 20.70 -5.44 1.82
C VAL A 3 19.90 -6.69 2.17
N ARG A 4 18.98 -7.07 1.29
CA ARG A 4 18.19 -8.28 1.44
C ARG A 4 18.74 -9.37 0.53
N LEU A 5 18.71 -10.59 1.01
CA LEU A 5 19.16 -11.74 0.24
C LEU A 5 17.96 -12.62 -0.14
N SER A 6 18.00 -13.14 -1.35
CA SER A 6 17.02 -14.10 -1.83
C SER A 6 17.74 -15.28 -2.46
N ALA A 7 16.97 -16.30 -2.91
CA ALA A 7 17.55 -17.44 -3.61
C ALA A 7 18.29 -17.03 -4.90
N HIS A 8 18.00 -15.88 -5.45
CA HIS A 8 18.54 -15.42 -6.73
C HIS A 8 19.46 -14.22 -6.59
N GLY A 9 19.87 -13.87 -5.38
CA GLY A 9 20.82 -12.80 -5.14
C GLY A 9 20.35 -11.79 -4.10
N ALA A 10 21.05 -10.67 -4.04
CA ALA A 10 20.75 -9.59 -3.11
C ALA A 10 19.76 -8.60 -3.71
N TYR A 11 18.90 -8.08 -2.89
CA TYR A 11 18.01 -6.99 -3.27
C TYR A 11 17.87 -6.01 -2.10
N GLN A 12 17.61 -4.74 -2.42
CA GLN A 12 17.51 -3.70 -1.41
C GLN A 12 16.59 -2.56 -1.85
N HIS A 13 15.70 -2.83 -2.80
CA HIS A 13 14.81 -1.80 -3.30
C HIS A 13 13.65 -1.58 -2.32
N GLN A 14 13.48 -0.32 -1.95
CA GLN A 14 12.28 0.15 -1.28
C GLN A 14 11.37 0.74 -2.34
N TYR A 15 10.08 0.52 -2.17
CA TYR A 15 9.06 1.10 -3.03
C TYR A 15 8.23 2.06 -2.20
N HIS A 16 8.18 3.30 -2.65
CA HIS A 16 7.22 4.27 -2.15
C HIS A 16 5.97 4.12 -3.00
N VAL A 17 4.85 3.80 -2.38
CA VAL A 17 3.61 3.50 -3.07
C VAL A 17 2.54 4.45 -2.57
N VAL A 18 1.79 5.05 -3.50
CA VAL A 18 0.68 5.94 -3.16
C VAL A 18 -0.53 5.55 -3.99
N TRP A 19 -1.68 5.41 -3.35
CA TRP A 19 -2.94 5.29 -4.08
C TRP A 19 -4.02 6.13 -3.41
N ILE A 20 -5.07 6.41 -4.17
CA ILE A 20 -6.10 7.36 -3.77
C ILE A 20 -7.50 6.74 -3.88
N PRO A 21 -8.44 7.21 -3.06
CA PRO A 21 -9.85 6.90 -3.28
C PRO A 21 -10.31 7.40 -4.65
N LYS A 22 -11.32 6.73 -5.22
CA LYS A 22 -11.90 7.13 -6.49
C LYS A 22 -12.40 8.58 -6.38
N TYR A 23 -12.12 9.36 -7.41
CA TYR A 23 -12.40 10.80 -7.44
C TYR A 23 -11.67 11.58 -6.35
N ARG A 24 -10.64 10.97 -5.75
CA ARG A 24 -9.86 11.57 -4.66
C ARG A 24 -10.74 12.05 -3.50
N ARG A 25 -11.77 11.29 -3.20
CA ARG A 25 -12.70 11.65 -2.12
C ARG A 25 -12.00 11.63 -0.78
N ARG A 26 -12.39 12.57 0.07
CA ARG A 26 -11.76 12.77 1.39
C ARG A 26 -12.45 11.91 2.44
N ILE A 27 -12.37 10.60 2.29
CA ILE A 27 -13.05 9.65 3.17
C ILE A 27 -12.16 9.04 4.24
N LEU A 28 -10.84 9.16 4.11
CA LEU A 28 -9.89 8.51 5.02
C LEU A 28 -9.69 9.38 6.25
N ARG A 29 -10.72 9.43 7.09
CA ARG A 29 -10.73 10.25 8.30
C ARG A 29 -11.50 9.52 9.40
N GLY A 30 -11.30 9.97 10.65
CA GLY A 30 -12.01 9.42 11.79
C GLY A 30 -11.80 7.92 11.95
N ALA A 31 -12.88 7.20 12.22
CA ALA A 31 -12.84 5.75 12.42
C ALA A 31 -12.35 5.00 11.19
N ILE A 32 -12.68 5.46 10.00
CA ILE A 32 -12.22 4.84 8.75
C ILE A 32 -10.71 4.93 8.65
N LYS A 33 -10.15 6.09 8.94
CA LYS A 33 -8.69 6.27 8.94
C LYS A 33 -8.00 5.30 9.90
N LEU A 34 -8.50 5.20 11.12
CA LEU A 34 -7.92 4.32 12.13
C LEU A 34 -8.00 2.86 11.71
N PHE A 35 -9.13 2.47 11.15
CA PHE A 35 -9.31 1.11 10.67
C PHE A 35 -8.31 0.78 9.55
N VAL A 36 -8.16 1.69 8.57
CA VAL A 36 -7.21 1.50 7.48
C VAL A 36 -5.79 1.39 8.00
N GLN A 37 -5.40 2.25 8.94
CA GLN A 37 -4.07 2.20 9.54
C GLN A 37 -3.79 0.86 10.19
N GLU A 38 -4.77 0.23 10.80
CA GLU A 38 -4.62 -1.10 11.39
C GLU A 38 -4.48 -2.19 10.34
N GLN A 39 -5.15 -2.04 9.20
CA GLN A 39 -5.18 -3.07 8.16
C GLN A 39 -3.94 -3.07 7.27
N LEU A 40 -3.31 -1.92 7.05
CA LEU A 40 -2.21 -1.82 6.10
C LEU A 40 -1.06 -2.80 6.35
N PRO A 41 -0.57 -2.98 7.58
CA PRO A 41 0.52 -3.92 7.81
C PRO A 41 0.11 -5.39 7.69
N GLN A 42 -1.17 -5.71 7.53
CA GLN A 42 -1.64 -7.09 7.45
C GLN A 42 -1.12 -7.82 6.21
N ILE A 43 -0.63 -7.10 5.20
CA ILE A 43 -0.05 -7.75 4.02
C ILE A 43 1.10 -8.69 4.41
N GLN A 44 1.80 -8.41 5.49
CA GLN A 44 2.90 -9.27 5.95
C GLN A 44 2.42 -10.63 6.42
N GLN A 45 1.15 -10.78 6.77
CA GLN A 45 0.58 -12.08 7.13
C GLN A 45 0.41 -12.99 5.91
N TYR A 46 0.11 -12.39 4.76
CA TYR A 46 -0.08 -13.14 3.51
C TYR A 46 1.22 -13.28 2.74
N HIS A 47 2.12 -12.32 2.90
CA HIS A 47 3.42 -12.29 2.25
C HIS A 47 4.48 -11.93 3.29
N PRO A 48 4.93 -12.91 4.10
CA PRO A 48 5.89 -12.61 5.18
C PRO A 48 7.23 -12.05 4.70
N ASP A 49 7.55 -12.27 3.44
CA ASP A 49 8.77 -11.76 2.82
C ASP A 49 8.64 -10.35 2.24
N VAL A 50 7.44 -9.77 2.31
CA VAL A 50 7.24 -8.35 2.03
C VAL A 50 7.33 -7.59 3.34
N GLU A 51 8.22 -6.60 3.41
CA GLU A 51 8.39 -5.81 4.62
C GLU A 51 7.66 -4.49 4.50
N VAL A 52 6.77 -4.21 5.44
CA VAL A 52 6.11 -2.91 5.55
C VAL A 52 6.94 -2.05 6.50
N GLN A 53 7.63 -1.06 5.95
CA GLN A 53 8.53 -0.22 6.74
C GLN A 53 7.83 1.00 7.31
N GLN A 54 6.97 1.63 6.51
CA GLN A 54 6.21 2.80 6.92
C GLN A 54 4.87 2.80 6.22
N TRP A 55 3.89 3.41 6.86
CA TRP A 55 2.60 3.68 6.23
C TRP A 55 1.99 4.93 6.84
N SER A 56 1.25 5.64 6.01
CA SER A 56 0.61 6.88 6.40
C SER A 56 -0.73 6.97 5.69
N VAL A 57 -1.77 7.29 6.45
CA VAL A 57 -3.11 7.48 5.89
C VAL A 57 -3.44 8.96 6.00
N GLN A 58 -3.57 9.60 4.85
CA GLN A 58 -4.03 10.99 4.76
C GLN A 58 -5.49 10.96 4.33
N ILE A 59 -6.14 12.11 4.40
CA ILE A 59 -7.58 12.18 4.16
C ILE A 59 -7.99 11.69 2.76
N ASP A 60 -7.11 11.87 1.78
CA ASP A 60 -7.38 11.57 0.36
C ASP A 60 -6.33 10.68 -0.29
N HIS A 61 -5.43 10.08 0.49
CA HIS A 61 -4.44 9.16 -0.08
C HIS A 61 -3.81 8.28 1.00
N ILE A 62 -3.26 7.17 0.55
CA ILE A 62 -2.48 6.27 1.37
C ILE A 62 -1.07 6.24 0.81
N HIS A 63 -0.09 6.33 1.69
CA HIS A 63 1.33 6.25 1.35
C HIS A 63 1.96 5.11 2.14
N MET A 64 2.73 4.27 1.46
CA MET A 64 3.47 3.18 2.11
C MET A 64 4.89 3.11 1.60
N VAL A 65 5.76 2.62 2.46
CA VAL A 65 7.13 2.25 2.08
C VAL A 65 7.27 0.76 2.32
N LEU A 66 7.57 0.04 1.25
CA LEU A 66 7.62 -1.43 1.25
C LEU A 66 8.96 -1.91 0.71
N VAL A 67 9.44 -3.01 1.25
CA VAL A 67 10.52 -3.80 0.62
C VAL A 67 9.86 -5.03 0.03
N ILE A 68 9.93 -5.18 -1.28
CA ILE A 68 9.26 -6.26 -2.01
C ILE A 68 10.33 -7.09 -2.72
N PRO A 69 10.37 -8.41 -2.44
CA PRO A 69 11.32 -9.28 -3.15
C PRO A 69 11.07 -9.27 -4.66
N PRO A 70 12.14 -9.43 -5.47
CA PRO A 70 12.01 -9.34 -6.93
C PRO A 70 11.10 -10.40 -7.56
N LYS A 71 10.77 -11.46 -6.85
CA LYS A 71 9.85 -12.48 -7.36
C LYS A 71 8.40 -11.99 -7.46
N TYR A 72 8.06 -10.86 -6.83
CA TYR A 72 6.72 -10.29 -6.88
C TYR A 72 6.71 -9.03 -7.73
N ALA A 73 5.68 -8.86 -8.52
CA ALA A 73 5.42 -7.57 -9.16
C ALA A 73 4.84 -6.61 -8.12
N VAL A 74 5.31 -5.36 -8.12
CA VAL A 74 4.78 -4.33 -7.23
C VAL A 74 3.27 -4.18 -7.42
N SER A 75 2.81 -4.19 -8.67
CA SER A 75 1.38 -4.09 -9.00
C SER A 75 0.56 -5.23 -8.39
N SER A 76 1.13 -6.42 -8.30
CA SER A 76 0.44 -7.57 -7.69
C SER A 76 0.26 -7.35 -6.20
N ILE A 77 1.29 -6.90 -5.51
CA ILE A 77 1.24 -6.64 -4.07
C ILE A 77 0.27 -5.51 -3.77
N VAL A 78 0.38 -4.39 -4.47
CA VAL A 78 -0.50 -3.24 -4.27
C VAL A 78 -1.95 -3.60 -4.61
N GLY A 79 -2.16 -4.34 -5.68
CA GLY A 79 -3.49 -4.79 -6.08
C GLY A 79 -4.18 -5.61 -5.00
N LYS A 80 -3.44 -6.53 -4.37
CA LYS A 80 -3.96 -7.34 -3.27
C LYS A 80 -4.31 -6.48 -2.06
N MET A 81 -3.46 -5.52 -1.72
CA MET A 81 -3.72 -4.61 -0.61
C MET A 81 -4.97 -3.78 -0.86
N LYS A 82 -5.10 -3.21 -2.04
CA LYS A 82 -6.27 -2.41 -2.42
C LYS A 82 -7.55 -3.24 -2.37
N ALA A 83 -7.52 -4.43 -2.93
CA ALA A 83 -8.68 -5.32 -2.96
C ALA A 83 -9.09 -5.74 -1.55
N ASN A 84 -8.14 -6.11 -0.71
CA ASN A 84 -8.42 -6.52 0.66
C ASN A 84 -8.99 -5.37 1.48
N LEU A 85 -8.39 -4.18 1.39
CA LEU A 85 -8.89 -3.00 2.09
C LEU A 85 -10.29 -2.63 1.64
N SER A 86 -10.54 -2.66 0.34
CA SER A 86 -11.86 -2.36 -0.21
C SER A 86 -12.91 -3.31 0.35
N ARG A 87 -12.61 -4.60 0.37
CA ARG A 87 -13.51 -5.62 0.92
C ARG A 87 -13.76 -5.39 2.41
N GLN A 88 -12.69 -5.17 3.19
CA GLN A 88 -12.80 -4.95 4.62
C GLN A 88 -13.59 -3.69 4.94
N LEU A 89 -13.35 -2.62 4.20
CA LEU A 89 -14.05 -1.35 4.42
C LEU A 89 -15.54 -1.47 4.11
N ARG A 90 -15.89 -2.20 3.05
CA ARG A 90 -17.31 -2.39 2.70
C ARG A 90 -18.05 -3.23 3.74
N LEU A 91 -17.36 -4.21 4.31
CA LEU A 91 -17.96 -5.02 5.38
C LEU A 91 -18.16 -4.21 6.65
N ARG A 92 -17.18 -3.39 7.00
CA ARG A 92 -17.21 -2.60 8.23
C ARG A 92 -18.06 -1.35 8.11
N TYR A 93 -18.06 -0.73 6.94
CA TYR A 93 -18.74 0.55 6.68
C TYR A 93 -19.60 0.43 5.42
N PRO A 94 -20.77 -0.22 5.55
CA PRO A 94 -21.63 -0.46 4.37
C PRO A 94 -22.08 0.81 3.64
N GLU A 95 -22.08 1.95 4.34
CA GLU A 95 -22.44 3.23 3.74
C GLU A 95 -21.50 3.66 2.62
N LEU A 96 -20.30 3.13 2.58
CA LEU A 96 -19.36 3.43 1.49
C LEU A 96 -19.86 2.95 0.14
N LYS A 97 -20.68 1.89 0.11
CA LYS A 97 -21.29 1.43 -1.14
C LYS A 97 -22.15 2.50 -1.80
N ARG A 98 -22.88 3.24 -1.00
CA ARG A 98 -23.75 4.31 -1.52
C ARG A 98 -22.94 5.44 -2.11
N THR A 99 -21.83 5.80 -1.45
CA THR A 99 -20.94 6.86 -1.90
C THR A 99 -20.30 6.54 -3.24
N TYR A 100 -19.99 5.25 -3.49
CA TYR A 100 -19.21 4.84 -4.65
C TYR A 100 -20.04 4.03 -5.67
N TRP A 101 -21.37 4.12 -5.59
CA TRP A 101 -22.24 3.43 -6.56
C TRP A 101 -21.95 1.92 -6.63
N GLY A 102 -21.54 1.36 -5.50
CA GLY A 102 -21.44 -0.08 -5.29
C GLY A 102 -20.14 -0.75 -5.63
N ALA A 103 -19.29 -0.19 -6.46
CA ALA A 103 -18.24 -1.04 -7.00
C ALA A 103 -16.83 -0.69 -6.61
N VAL A 104 -16.33 0.48 -6.96
CA VAL A 104 -14.89 0.74 -6.90
C VAL A 104 -14.57 1.80 -5.88
N LEU A 105 -13.82 1.41 -4.86
CA LEU A 105 -13.43 2.32 -3.78
C LEU A 105 -12.21 3.17 -4.17
N TRP A 106 -11.25 2.57 -4.86
CA TRP A 106 -9.99 3.21 -5.21
C TRP A 106 -9.96 3.63 -6.67
N SER A 107 -9.24 4.71 -6.96
CA SER A 107 -8.90 5.02 -8.35
C SER A 107 -8.06 3.89 -8.94
N PRO A 108 -8.16 3.64 -10.26
CA PRO A 108 -7.29 2.67 -10.90
C PRO A 108 -5.83 3.02 -10.73
N GLY A 109 -4.99 1.99 -10.56
CA GLY A 109 -3.56 2.18 -10.50
C GLY A 109 -3.05 2.72 -9.17
N PHE A 110 -1.80 3.13 -9.21
CA PHE A 110 -1.09 3.67 -8.06
C PHE A 110 0.17 4.36 -8.58
N PHE A 111 0.74 5.23 -7.75
CA PHE A 111 2.07 5.79 -8.02
C PHE A 111 3.10 4.97 -7.26
N SER A 112 4.23 4.69 -7.90
CA SER A 112 5.33 4.07 -7.19
C SER A 112 6.65 4.67 -7.65
N SER A 113 7.59 4.75 -6.72
CA SER A 113 8.98 5.08 -7.00
C SER A 113 9.85 4.14 -6.21
N THR A 114 11.02 3.85 -6.74
CA THR A 114 11.98 3.01 -6.03
C THR A 114 12.99 3.88 -5.30
N VAL A 115 13.32 3.45 -4.09
CA VAL A 115 14.46 3.98 -3.35
C VAL A 115 15.48 2.86 -3.29
N GLY A 116 16.48 2.95 -4.15
CA GLY A 116 17.53 1.94 -4.20
C GLY A 116 18.80 2.45 -3.56
N LEU A 117 19.85 1.67 -3.74
CA LEU A 117 21.17 2.02 -3.22
C LEU A 117 21.66 3.37 -3.75
N ASN A 118 21.40 3.66 -5.01
CA ASN A 118 21.85 4.91 -5.63
C ASN A 118 21.21 6.12 -4.97
N GLU A 119 19.94 6.04 -4.66
CA GLU A 119 19.26 7.15 -3.99
C GLU A 119 19.79 7.35 -2.58
N ALA A 120 20.06 6.27 -1.86
CA ALA A 120 20.65 6.35 -0.54
C ALA A 120 22.02 7.02 -0.59
N VAL A 121 22.80 6.77 -1.62
CA VAL A 121 24.10 7.41 -1.83
C VAL A 121 23.94 8.90 -2.14
N ILE A 122 23.00 9.24 -2.99
CA ILE A 122 22.77 10.64 -3.41
C ILE A 122 22.33 11.51 -2.25
N ARG A 123 21.59 10.97 -1.30
CA ARG A 123 21.09 11.73 -0.14
C ARG A 123 22.14 12.11 0.89
N ARG A 124 23.31 11.58 0.77
CA ARG A 124 24.40 11.88 1.72
C ARG A 124 24.98 13.27 1.55
#